data_b893fa0eb0e05ede797592ef58c3214f
#
_entry.id   b893fa0eb0e05ede797592ef58c3214f
#
_cell.length_a   1.000
_cell.length_b   1.000
_cell.length_c   1.000
_cell.angle_alpha   90.00
_cell.angle_beta   90.00
_cell.angle_gamma   90.00
#
_symmetry.space_group_name_H-M   'P 1'
#
loop_
_entity.id
_entity.type
_entity.pdbx_description
1 polymer ?
#
loop_
_entity_poly.entity_id
_entity_poly.type
_entity_poly.pdbx_seq_one_letter_code
_entity_poly.pdbx_strand_id
1 'polypeptide(L)'
;MKNDPTLDVTPVNVTIGSTWVDACATPFNKSVIEIVNRKGNYVQFKYTILNNRPWDTENTYSCSLDTFHVGWIHPESEKAKANEMGLSLEDYRAFVAEQEIEELEWQRYLREKRGHDKYYEEAPV
;
A
#
# COMPACT_ATOMS: atom_id res chain seq x y z
N MET A 1 -14.39 10.69 -13.36
CA MET A 1 -13.69 10.78 -13.00
C MET A 1 -12.83 10.32 -13.22
N LYS A 2 -12.32 10.35 -13.36
CA LYS A 2 -11.47 9.93 -13.53
C LYS A 2 -10.71 9.71 -12.68
N ASN A 3 -10.21 9.10 -12.77
CA ASN A 3 -9.38 8.67 -11.86
C ASN A 3 -8.27 9.55 -11.68
N ASP A 4 -8.13 10.00 -10.52
CA ASP A 4 -6.96 10.70 -10.12
C ASP A 4 -5.96 9.63 -9.82
N PRO A 5 -4.91 9.51 -10.56
CA PRO A 5 -3.94 8.47 -10.32
C PRO A 5 -3.28 8.58 -8.97
N THR A 6 -3.29 9.74 -8.37
CA THR A 6 -2.66 9.86 -7.08
C THR A 6 -3.51 9.23 -5.99
N LEU A 7 -4.77 8.93 -6.27
CA LEU A 7 -5.61 8.35 -5.26
C LEU A 7 -5.55 6.86 -5.31
N ASP A 8 -5.00 6.30 -6.30
CA ASP A 8 -4.88 4.89 -6.43
C ASP A 8 -6.11 4.26 -6.06
N VAL A 9 -7.08 4.62 -6.66
CA VAL A 9 -8.23 4.33 -6.18
C VAL A 9 -8.79 3.18 -6.40
N THR A 10 -8.55 2.27 -5.86
CA THR A 10 -9.34 1.14 -5.83
C THR A 10 -10.45 1.44 -4.93
N PRO A 11 -11.62 1.28 -5.34
CA PRO A 11 -12.75 1.54 -4.54
C PRO A 11 -12.84 0.50 -3.48
N VAL A 12 -12.29 0.70 -2.39
CA VAL A 12 -12.35 -0.18 -1.27
C VAL A 12 -13.38 0.37 -0.32
N ASN A 13 -14.31 -0.44 0.09
CA ASN A 13 -15.32 -0.01 1.03
C ASN A 13 -14.73 0.22 2.40
N VAL A 14 -15.17 1.29 3.02
CA VAL A 14 -14.76 1.58 4.37
C VAL A 14 -15.70 0.80 5.27
N THR A 15 -15.25 -0.31 5.79
CA THR A 15 -16.10 -1.19 6.58
C THR A 15 -15.61 -1.23 8.03
N ILE A 16 -16.52 -1.59 8.91
CA ILE A 16 -16.17 -1.71 10.33
C ILE A 16 -15.11 -2.78 10.48
N GLY A 17 -14.08 -2.46 11.23
CA GLY A 17 -12.97 -3.38 11.46
C GLY A 17 -11.82 -3.20 10.47
N SER A 18 -12.04 -2.44 9.39
CA SER A 18 -10.96 -2.24 8.43
C SER A 18 -9.96 -1.23 8.98
N THR A 19 -8.73 -1.30 8.51
CA THR A 19 -7.68 -0.38 8.97
C THR A 19 -7.24 0.49 7.83
N TRP A 20 -6.81 1.69 8.15
CA TRP A 20 -6.43 2.69 7.16
C TRP A 20 -5.20 3.44 7.66
N VAL A 21 -4.43 3.94 6.73
CA VAL A 21 -3.16 4.58 7.04
C VAL A 21 -3.22 6.05 6.65
N ASP A 22 -2.52 6.87 7.40
CA ASP A 22 -2.44 8.30 7.13
C ASP A 22 -1.92 8.52 5.71
N ALA A 23 -2.63 9.31 4.94
CA ALA A 23 -2.24 9.61 3.56
C ALA A 23 -0.91 10.37 3.49
N CYS A 24 -0.51 11.02 4.56
CA CYS A 24 0.73 11.77 4.60
C CYS A 24 1.81 11.04 5.38
N ALA A 25 1.68 9.74 5.55
CA ALA A 25 2.66 8.98 6.31
C ALA A 25 4.02 9.01 5.61
N THR A 26 5.06 8.86 6.41
CA THR A 26 6.42 8.77 5.91
C THR A 26 7.05 7.57 6.58
N PRO A 27 8.24 7.15 6.16
CA PRO A 27 8.88 6.03 6.85
C PRO A 27 9.14 6.30 8.33
N PHE A 28 9.16 7.58 8.70
CA PHE A 28 9.45 7.93 10.08
C PHE A 28 8.23 8.33 10.88
N ASN A 29 7.09 8.43 10.27
CA ASN A 29 5.91 8.87 10.99
C ASN A 29 4.68 8.32 10.31
N LYS A 30 4.02 7.39 10.96
CA LYS A 30 2.84 6.74 10.39
C LYS A 30 1.79 6.59 11.46
N SER A 31 0.55 6.86 11.11
CA SER A 31 -0.58 6.61 11.98
C SER A 31 -1.52 5.64 11.28
N VAL A 32 -2.16 4.80 12.05
CA VAL A 32 -3.09 3.80 11.54
C VAL A 32 -4.36 3.89 12.38
N ILE A 33 -5.49 3.81 11.72
CA ILE A 33 -6.76 3.84 12.43
C ILE A 33 -7.55 2.60 12.08
N GLU A 34 -8.51 2.29 12.92
CA GLU A 34 -9.43 1.20 12.70
C GLU A 34 -10.83 1.76 12.70
N ILE A 35 -11.63 1.36 11.75
CA ILE A 35 -13.01 1.85 11.64
C ILE A 35 -13.85 1.13 12.68
N VAL A 36 -14.47 1.89 13.56
CA VAL A 36 -15.29 1.29 14.61
C VAL A 36 -16.77 1.42 14.31
N ASN A 37 -17.15 2.34 13.43
CA ASN A 37 -18.56 2.46 13.07
C ASN A 37 -18.68 3.21 11.75
N ARG A 38 -19.74 2.96 11.03
CA ARG A 38 -19.99 3.62 9.79
C ARG A 38 -21.48 3.88 9.69
N LYS A 39 -21.88 5.11 9.44
CA LYS A 39 -23.27 5.41 9.35
C LYS A 39 -23.50 6.42 8.24
N GLY A 40 -24.10 5.97 7.18
CA GLY A 40 -24.33 6.82 6.03
C GLY A 40 -23.01 7.35 5.50
N ASN A 41 -22.87 8.64 5.47
CA ASN A 41 -21.66 9.26 4.98
C ASN A 41 -20.69 9.60 6.08
N TYR A 42 -20.90 9.08 7.28
CA TYR A 42 -19.99 9.36 8.38
C TYR A 42 -19.24 8.11 8.77
N VAL A 43 -17.99 8.29 9.15
CA VAL A 43 -17.11 7.22 9.56
C VAL A 43 -16.63 7.57 10.97
N GLN A 44 -16.62 6.58 11.85
CA GLN A 44 -16.09 6.75 13.19
C GLN A 44 -14.93 5.79 13.34
N PHE A 45 -13.82 6.28 13.84
CA PHE A 45 -12.62 5.46 13.93
C PHE A 45 -11.83 5.76 15.19
N LYS A 46 -10.88 4.89 15.48
CA LYS A 46 -9.98 5.12 16.59
C LYS A 46 -8.56 4.87 16.09
N TYR A 47 -7.58 5.46 16.77
CA TYR A 47 -6.20 5.24 16.40
C TYR A 47 -5.73 3.93 17.00
N THR A 48 -5.03 3.12 16.21
CA THR A 48 -4.34 1.94 16.73
C THR A 48 -2.85 2.20 16.74
N ILE A 49 -2.35 3.09 15.87
CA ILE A 49 -0.98 3.53 15.89
C ILE A 49 -1.02 5.04 15.68
N LEU A 50 -0.33 5.78 16.50
CA LEU A 50 -0.27 7.22 16.37
C LEU A 50 1.19 7.61 16.38
N ASN A 51 1.65 8.19 15.30
CA ASN A 51 3.03 8.65 15.14
C ASN A 51 4.01 7.51 15.44
N ASN A 52 3.75 6.35 14.83
CA ASN A 52 4.61 5.17 14.95
C ASN A 52 4.56 4.48 16.30
N ARG A 53 3.65 4.86 17.16
CA ARG A 53 3.57 4.25 18.47
C ARG A 53 2.20 3.59 18.64
N PRO A 54 2.14 2.43 19.25
CA PRO A 54 0.87 1.84 19.53
C PRO A 54 0.03 2.78 20.38
N TRP A 55 -1.22 2.90 20.05
CA TRP A 55 -2.08 3.83 20.74
C TRP A 55 -3.27 3.06 21.26
N ASP A 56 -3.42 3.07 22.56
CA ASP A 56 -4.46 2.28 23.17
C ASP A 56 -5.40 3.22 23.88
N THR A 57 -6.42 3.68 23.21
CA THR A 57 -7.36 4.56 23.82
C THR A 57 -8.74 4.23 23.31
N GLU A 58 -9.74 4.53 24.10
CA GLU A 58 -11.11 4.30 23.70
C GLU A 58 -11.65 5.51 22.96
N ASN A 59 -10.84 6.55 22.79
CA ASN A 59 -11.34 7.74 22.14
C ASN A 59 -11.60 7.46 20.67
N THR A 60 -12.74 7.92 20.19
CA THR A 60 -13.08 7.77 18.80
C THR A 60 -13.25 9.14 18.17
N TYR A 61 -13.08 9.19 16.87
CA TYR A 61 -13.18 10.41 16.11
C TYR A 61 -14.11 10.12 14.95
N SER A 62 -14.75 11.15 14.43
CA SER A 62 -15.64 10.93 13.30
C SER A 62 -15.44 12.02 12.27
N CYS A 63 -15.69 11.69 11.03
CA CYS A 63 -15.64 12.67 9.97
C CYS A 63 -16.53 12.18 8.83
N SER A 64 -16.76 13.04 7.86
CA SER A 64 -17.53 12.63 6.70
C SER A 64 -16.67 11.71 5.85
N LEU A 65 -17.31 10.93 5.02
CA LEU A 65 -16.61 10.02 4.14
C LEU A 65 -15.68 10.78 3.20
N ASP A 66 -16.11 11.94 2.72
CA ASP A 66 -15.28 12.73 1.83
C ASP A 66 -14.00 13.18 2.53
N THR A 67 -14.13 13.65 3.76
CA THR A 67 -12.97 14.08 4.53
C THR A 67 -12.10 12.88 4.83
N PHE A 68 -12.71 11.73 5.11
CA PHE A 68 -11.97 10.54 5.42
C PHE A 68 -11.05 10.18 4.26
N HIS A 69 -11.57 10.19 3.04
CA HIS A 69 -10.79 9.80 1.89
C HIS A 69 -9.67 10.76 1.54
N VAL A 70 -9.69 11.96 2.08
CA VAL A 70 -8.60 12.89 1.88
C VAL A 70 -7.43 12.54 2.80
N GLY A 71 -7.74 12.13 4.01
CA GLY A 71 -6.70 11.94 5.02
C GLY A 71 -6.25 10.51 5.24
N TRP A 72 -7.00 9.53 4.77
CA TRP A 72 -6.71 8.13 5.07
C TRP A 72 -6.77 7.30 3.79
N ILE A 73 -5.79 6.43 3.61
CA ILE A 73 -5.70 5.61 2.41
C ILE A 73 -5.59 4.16 2.81
N HIS A 74 -5.94 3.30 1.91
CA HIS A 74 -5.90 1.87 2.17
C HIS A 74 -4.44 1.43 2.32
N PRO A 75 -4.14 0.57 3.29
CA PRO A 75 -2.75 0.18 3.53
C PRO A 75 -2.11 -0.57 2.36
N GLU A 76 -2.94 -1.18 1.50
CA GLU A 76 -2.39 -1.91 0.36
C GLU A 76 -2.28 -1.03 -0.87
N SER A 77 -2.63 0.24 -0.77
CA SER A 77 -2.59 1.11 -1.93
C SER A 77 -1.16 1.44 -2.31
N GLU A 78 -0.98 1.85 -3.55
CA GLU A 78 0.34 2.24 -4.01
C GLU A 78 0.85 3.43 -3.23
N LYS A 79 -0.04 4.35 -2.90
CA LYS A 79 0.38 5.53 -2.17
C LYS A 79 0.89 5.15 -0.78
N ALA A 80 0.23 4.21 -0.12
CA ALA A 80 0.68 3.78 1.20
C ALA A 80 2.05 3.12 1.09
N LYS A 81 2.26 2.32 0.05
CA LYS A 81 3.54 1.65 -0.13
C LYS A 81 4.63 2.66 -0.48
N ALA A 82 4.31 3.65 -1.30
CA ALA A 82 5.26 4.70 -1.64
C ALA A 82 5.66 5.47 -0.39
N ASN A 83 4.69 5.78 0.45
CA ASN A 83 4.95 6.52 1.67
C ASN A 83 5.90 5.75 2.59
N GLU A 84 5.72 4.44 2.66
CA GLU A 84 6.59 3.64 3.51
C GLU A 84 8.01 3.63 2.99
N MET A 85 8.20 3.82 1.71
CA MET A 85 9.52 3.85 1.13
C MET A 85 10.10 5.26 1.05
N GLY A 86 9.31 6.24 1.44
CA GLY A 86 9.76 7.63 1.38
C GLY A 86 9.79 8.17 -0.03
N LEU A 87 8.98 7.61 -0.93
CA LEU A 87 8.97 8.01 -2.32
C LEU A 87 7.67 8.71 -2.67
N SER A 88 7.71 9.53 -3.69
CA SER A 88 6.48 10.05 -4.25
C SER A 88 5.80 8.91 -4.99
N LEU A 89 4.54 9.04 -5.28
CA LEU A 89 3.82 8.01 -6.00
C LEU A 89 4.44 7.77 -7.36
N GLU A 90 4.86 8.83 -8.02
CA GLU A 90 5.48 8.71 -9.32
C GLU A 90 6.79 7.94 -9.22
N ASP A 91 7.61 8.27 -8.25
CA ASP A 91 8.88 7.59 -8.07
C ASP A 91 8.66 6.14 -7.67
N TYR A 92 7.65 5.88 -6.87
CA TYR A 92 7.33 4.52 -6.47
C TYR A 92 6.93 3.70 -7.69
N ARG A 93 6.11 4.27 -8.56
CA ARG A 93 5.68 3.56 -9.76
C ARG A 93 6.84 3.27 -10.69
N ALA A 94 7.77 4.23 -10.79
CA ALA A 94 8.96 4.02 -11.59
C ALA A 94 9.82 2.90 -10.99
N PHE A 95 9.92 2.88 -9.67
CA PHE A 95 10.70 1.85 -8.99
C PHE A 95 10.08 0.48 -9.24
N VAL A 96 8.77 0.36 -9.13
CA VAL A 96 8.10 -0.91 -9.33
C VAL A 96 8.25 -1.36 -10.78
N ALA A 97 8.13 -0.44 -11.71
CA ALA A 97 8.29 -0.77 -13.12
C ALA A 97 9.69 -1.28 -13.40
N GLU A 98 10.68 -0.69 -12.77
CA GLU A 98 12.05 -1.10 -12.93
C GLU A 98 12.25 -2.48 -12.36
N GLN A 99 11.65 -2.74 -11.22
CA GLN A 99 11.73 -4.03 -10.58
C GLN A 99 11.09 -5.10 -11.46
N GLU A 100 9.99 -4.79 -12.09
CA GLU A 100 9.33 -5.75 -12.96
C GLU A 100 10.18 -6.05 -14.18
N ILE A 101 10.84 -5.04 -14.74
CA ILE A 101 11.71 -5.25 -15.87
C ILE A 101 12.89 -6.14 -15.48
N GLU A 102 13.48 -5.86 -14.34
CA GLU A 102 14.60 -6.65 -13.89
C GLU A 102 14.17 -8.08 -13.63
N GLU A 103 12.98 -8.25 -13.08
CA GLU A 103 12.48 -9.58 -12.80
C GLU A 103 12.28 -10.35 -14.11
N LEU A 104 11.70 -9.70 -15.11
CA LEU A 104 11.47 -10.34 -16.38
C LEU A 104 12.78 -10.69 -17.06
N GLU A 105 13.76 -9.82 -16.98
CA GLU A 105 15.06 -10.08 -17.56
C GLU A 105 15.74 -11.24 -16.85
N TRP A 106 15.61 -11.28 -15.53
CA TRP A 106 16.20 -12.34 -14.75
C TRP A 106 15.52 -13.68 -15.08
N GLN A 107 14.20 -13.66 -15.22
CA GLN A 107 13.48 -14.86 -15.57
C GLN A 107 13.85 -15.34 -16.95
N ARG A 108 14.04 -14.41 -17.88
CA ARG A 108 14.45 -14.79 -19.23
C ARG A 108 15.86 -15.37 -19.19
N TYR A 109 16.74 -14.75 -18.44
CA TYR A 109 18.09 -15.23 -18.30
C TYR A 109 18.08 -16.65 -17.74
N LEU A 110 17.30 -16.89 -16.70
CA LEU A 110 17.23 -18.20 -16.11
C LEU A 110 16.67 -19.23 -17.09
N ARG A 111 15.69 -18.81 -17.86
CA ARG A 111 15.09 -19.72 -18.82
C ARG A 111 16.10 -20.10 -19.91
N GLU A 112 16.81 -19.12 -20.39
CA GLU A 112 17.81 -19.38 -21.41
C GLU A 112 18.95 -20.21 -20.82
N LYS A 113 19.36 -19.90 -19.64
CA LYS A 113 20.42 -20.64 -19.01
C LYS A 113 20.00 -22.07 -18.75
N ARG A 114 18.76 -22.24 -18.33
CA ARG A 114 18.27 -23.58 -18.05
C ARG A 114 18.18 -24.39 -19.32
N GLY A 115 17.70 -23.77 -20.39
CA GLY A 115 17.67 -24.44 -21.67
C GLY A 115 19.06 -24.82 -22.14
N HIS A 116 20.01 -23.96 -21.86
CA HIS A 116 21.36 -24.22 -22.24
C HIS A 116 21.96 -25.30 -21.34
N ASP A 117 21.69 -25.19 -20.06
CA ASP A 117 22.23 -26.13 -19.11
C ASP A 117 21.61 -27.47 -19.25
N LYS A 118 20.58 -27.60 -20.01
CA LYS A 118 19.97 -28.86 -20.18
C LYS A 118 21.00 -29.78 -20.75
N TYR A 119 21.95 -29.26 -21.45
CA TYR A 119 22.94 -30.10 -22.01
C TYR A 119 23.99 -30.44 -20.99
N TYR A 120 24.03 -29.66 -19.96
CA TYR A 120 25.02 -29.94 -18.97
C TYR A 120 24.48 -30.68 -17.87
N GLU A 121 23.20 -30.54 -17.68
CA GLU A 121 22.65 -31.15 -16.62
C GLU A 121 22.58 -32.48 -16.77
N GLU A 122 22.54 -32.87 -17.82
CA GLU A 122 22.52 -34.21 -17.97
C GLU A 122 23.79 -34.56 -17.48
N ALA A 123 24.57 -33.61 -17.31
CA ALA A 123 25.79 -33.93 -16.92
C ALA A 123 25.72 -33.82 -15.55
N PRO A 124 25.99 -34.42 -14.90
CA PRO A 124 26.13 -34.51 -13.75
C PRO A 124 25.88 -33.83 -12.87
N VAL A 125 25.33 -33.34 -12.81
CA VAL A 125 25.05 -32.66 -11.87
C VAL A 125 25.05 -33.27 -10.87
#